data_28c5c108c79b0b3d28a40d359b6fde51
#
_entry.id   28c5c108c79b0b3d28a40d359b6fde51
#
_cell.length_a   1.000
_cell.length_b   1.000
_cell.length_c   1.000
_cell.angle_alpha   90.00
_cell.angle_beta   90.00
_cell.angle_gamma   90.00
#
_symmetry.space_group_name_H-M   'P 1'
#
loop_
_entity.id
_entity.type
_entity.pdbx_description
1 polymer ?
#
loop_
_entity_poly.entity_id
_entity_poly.type
_entity_poly.pdbx_seq_one_letter_code
_entity_poly.pdbx_strand_id
1 'polypeptide(L)'
;MKYLVLSMITVLIATITVSAQEETWDQWDKAVIEEANTAKDIGYYNEVEKEIVLLMNLSRIDGKLFASTFLTHYIQSMGMPKNTYVNSLYRNLKSVSGLPVLNPKKDLSDIANGHASKSGKTGHVGHKDMQKRFDPLLGSVYNHMAENCSYGYEEALDIVISLLIDDGVKSFGHRKNILNKSYNSVGVANRPHKDYGQNCVIDFGGKSY
;
A
#
# COMPACT_ATOMS: atom_id res chain seq x y z
N MET A 1 25.08 -25.74 -25.13
CA MET A 1 24.93 -24.33 -25.52
C MET A 1 23.57 -23.69 -25.19
N LYS A 2 22.42 -24.40 -25.24
CA LYS A 2 21.09 -23.80 -24.92
C LYS A 2 20.91 -23.37 -23.45
N TYR A 3 21.55 -24.04 -22.51
CA TYR A 3 21.42 -23.73 -21.06
C TYR A 3 22.23 -22.50 -20.62
N LEU A 4 23.33 -22.15 -21.35
CA LEU A 4 24.15 -20.99 -21.02
C LEU A 4 23.46 -19.67 -21.38
N VAL A 5 22.68 -19.66 -22.49
CA VAL A 5 21.95 -18.47 -22.93
C VAL A 5 20.77 -18.13 -22.00
N LEU A 6 20.06 -19.15 -21.47
CA LEU A 6 18.96 -18.92 -20.53
C LEU A 6 19.45 -18.34 -19.18
N SER A 7 20.60 -18.82 -18.68
CA SER A 7 21.24 -18.31 -17.46
C SER A 7 21.69 -16.84 -17.60
N MET A 8 22.22 -16.45 -18.75
CA MET A 8 22.63 -15.05 -19.00
C MET A 8 21.46 -14.08 -19.10
N ILE A 9 20.33 -14.51 -19.68
CA ILE A 9 19.13 -13.66 -19.78
C ILE A 9 18.52 -13.43 -18.39
N THR A 10 18.43 -14.46 -17.56
CA THR A 10 17.87 -14.36 -16.20
C THR A 10 18.72 -13.44 -15.30
N VAL A 11 20.04 -13.53 -15.37
CA VAL A 11 20.96 -12.67 -14.61
C VAL A 11 20.90 -11.22 -15.12
N LEU A 12 20.78 -10.99 -16.44
CA LEU A 12 20.70 -9.65 -16.99
C LEU A 12 19.39 -8.95 -16.63
N ILE A 13 18.27 -9.65 -16.63
CA ILE A 13 16.98 -9.10 -16.22
C ILE A 13 16.99 -8.74 -14.73
N ALA A 14 17.53 -9.59 -13.86
CA ALA A 14 17.65 -9.32 -12.44
C ALA A 14 18.53 -8.09 -12.13
N THR A 15 19.63 -7.91 -12.83
CA THR A 15 20.53 -6.75 -12.65
C THR A 15 19.89 -5.44 -13.14
N ILE A 16 19.12 -5.47 -14.22
CA ILE A 16 18.39 -4.28 -14.72
C ILE A 16 17.27 -3.87 -13.74
N THR A 17 16.54 -4.82 -13.19
CA THR A 17 15.47 -4.52 -12.21
C THR A 17 16.00 -3.94 -10.90
N VAL A 18 17.09 -4.45 -10.38
CA VAL A 18 17.73 -3.91 -9.16
C VAL A 18 18.24 -2.49 -9.39
N SER A 19 18.93 -2.20 -10.50
CA SER A 19 19.43 -0.85 -10.79
C SER A 19 18.31 0.17 -10.98
N ALA A 20 17.22 -0.19 -11.64
CA ALA A 20 16.08 0.70 -11.86
C ALA A 20 15.28 0.98 -10.56
N GLN A 21 15.26 0.04 -9.63
CA GLN A 21 14.66 0.25 -8.31
C GLN A 21 15.54 1.16 -7.44
N GLU A 22 16.87 1.01 -7.48
CA GLU A 22 17.80 1.91 -6.81
C GLU A 22 17.66 3.34 -7.34
N GLU A 23 17.61 3.55 -8.67
CA GLU A 23 17.38 4.85 -9.29
C GLU A 23 16.06 5.53 -8.85
N THR A 24 15.04 4.74 -8.49
CA THR A 24 13.76 5.26 -8.00
C THR A 24 13.92 5.90 -6.61
N TRP A 25 14.63 5.22 -5.70
CA TRP A 25 14.87 5.72 -4.34
C TRP A 25 15.81 6.93 -4.32
N ASP A 26 16.80 6.98 -5.21
CA ASP A 26 17.78 8.07 -5.29
C ASP A 26 17.15 9.43 -5.67
N GLN A 27 15.94 9.42 -6.24
CA GLN A 27 15.19 10.65 -6.54
C GLN A 27 14.50 11.27 -5.32
N TRP A 28 14.45 10.56 -4.18
CA TRP A 28 13.80 11.03 -2.98
C TRP A 28 14.81 11.61 -1.98
N ASP A 29 14.47 12.78 -1.41
CA ASP A 29 15.25 13.35 -0.31
C ASP A 29 15.21 12.39 0.89
N LYS A 30 16.38 12.14 1.50
CA LYS A 30 16.51 11.26 2.67
C LYS A 30 15.66 11.72 3.84
N ALA A 31 15.49 13.03 4.03
CA ALA A 31 14.63 13.57 5.07
C ALA A 31 13.15 13.25 4.82
N VAL A 32 12.71 13.25 3.56
CA VAL A 32 11.34 12.86 3.19
C VAL A 32 11.12 11.37 3.40
N ILE A 33 12.10 10.52 3.04
CA ILE A 33 12.04 9.08 3.31
C ILE A 33 11.94 8.82 4.83
N GLU A 34 12.74 9.53 5.63
CA GLU A 34 12.72 9.39 7.10
C GLU A 34 11.37 9.84 7.69
N GLU A 35 10.81 10.95 7.22
CA GLU A 35 9.46 11.41 7.60
C GLU A 35 8.38 10.39 7.23
N ALA A 36 8.46 9.79 6.05
CA ALA A 36 7.52 8.80 5.55
C ALA A 36 7.60 7.47 6.32
N ASN A 37 8.78 7.12 6.85
CA ASN A 37 9.08 5.82 7.43
C ASN A 37 8.63 5.68 8.90
N THR A 38 7.38 6.02 9.16
CA THR A 38 6.77 6.00 10.50
C THR A 38 6.67 4.60 11.12
N ALA A 39 6.82 3.56 10.31
CA ALA A 39 6.72 2.17 10.74
C ALA A 39 8.08 1.48 11.01
N LYS A 40 9.22 2.16 10.77
CA LYS A 40 10.56 1.55 10.83
C LYS A 40 10.87 0.79 12.12
N ASP A 41 10.46 1.35 13.25
CA ASP A 41 10.75 0.80 14.59
C ASP A 41 9.57 0.02 15.18
N ILE A 42 8.55 -0.29 14.38
CA ILE A 42 7.37 -1.02 14.84
C ILE A 42 7.66 -2.53 14.88
N GLY A 43 7.90 -3.04 16.08
CA GLY A 43 8.33 -4.43 16.30
C GLY A 43 7.25 -5.50 16.04
N TYR A 44 5.97 -5.12 15.90
CA TYR A 44 4.88 -6.06 15.59
C TYR A 44 4.53 -6.09 14.10
N TYR A 45 5.22 -5.31 13.25
CA TYR A 45 5.12 -5.38 11.79
C TYR A 45 6.27 -6.20 11.19
N ASN A 46 5.97 -6.97 10.15
CA ASN A 46 6.99 -7.53 9.26
C ASN A 46 7.46 -6.47 8.24
N GLU A 47 8.50 -6.77 7.48
CA GLU A 47 9.11 -5.79 6.56
C GLU A 47 8.13 -5.34 5.46
N VAL A 48 7.29 -6.24 4.93
CA VAL A 48 6.26 -5.89 3.93
C VAL A 48 5.24 -4.90 4.52
N GLU A 49 4.80 -5.12 5.76
CA GLU A 49 3.85 -4.22 6.44
C GLU A 49 4.46 -2.83 6.70
N LYS A 50 5.76 -2.77 7.05
CA LYS A 50 6.49 -1.50 7.21
C LYS A 50 6.61 -0.76 5.89
N GLU A 51 6.98 -1.47 4.82
CA GLU A 51 7.14 -0.89 3.49
C GLU A 51 5.79 -0.41 2.91
N ILE A 52 4.68 -1.10 3.16
CA ILE A 52 3.34 -0.63 2.80
C ILE A 52 3.07 0.75 3.40
N VAL A 53 3.37 0.95 4.70
CA VAL A 53 3.19 2.25 5.36
C VAL A 53 4.09 3.31 4.75
N LEU A 54 5.37 3.00 4.51
CA LEU A 54 6.33 3.89 3.87
C LEU A 54 5.84 4.35 2.48
N LEU A 55 5.45 3.42 1.61
CA LEU A 55 4.99 3.74 0.25
C LEU A 55 3.68 4.54 0.25
N MET A 56 2.73 4.22 1.13
CA MET A 56 1.53 5.05 1.30
C MET A 56 1.90 6.48 1.73
N ASN A 57 2.81 6.64 2.69
CA ASN A 57 3.24 7.95 3.16
C ASN A 57 3.98 8.76 2.09
N LEU A 58 4.85 8.13 1.30
CA LEU A 58 5.48 8.80 0.16
C LEU A 58 4.45 9.33 -0.84
N SER A 59 3.43 8.50 -1.16
CA SER A 59 2.34 8.93 -2.05
C SER A 59 1.51 10.10 -1.50
N ARG A 60 1.47 10.28 -0.17
CA ARG A 60 0.76 11.33 0.56
C ARG A 60 1.58 12.61 0.70
N ILE A 61 2.89 12.50 0.93
CA ILE A 61 3.80 13.65 1.08
C ILE A 61 4.02 14.34 -0.27
N ASP A 62 4.38 13.58 -1.30
CA ASP A 62 4.58 14.09 -2.66
C ASP A 62 4.02 13.12 -3.71
N GLY A 63 2.74 13.26 -3.99
CA GLY A 63 2.07 12.42 -4.99
C GLY A 63 2.63 12.62 -6.40
N LYS A 64 3.11 13.82 -6.74
CA LYS A 64 3.71 14.09 -8.05
C LYS A 64 5.02 13.32 -8.23
N LEU A 65 5.90 13.36 -7.23
CA LEU A 65 7.15 12.59 -7.24
C LEU A 65 6.87 11.09 -7.21
N PHE A 66 5.94 10.63 -6.36
CA PHE A 66 5.52 9.22 -6.34
C PHE A 66 5.02 8.74 -7.71
N ALA A 67 4.25 9.58 -8.42
CA ALA A 67 3.76 9.24 -9.76
C ALA A 67 4.88 9.15 -10.80
N SER A 68 5.88 10.06 -10.75
CA SER A 68 7.00 10.04 -11.71
C SER A 68 8.04 8.97 -11.43
N THR A 69 8.12 8.49 -10.20
CA THR A 69 9.08 7.46 -9.75
C THR A 69 8.40 6.09 -9.64
N PHE A 70 7.84 5.74 -8.48
CA PHE A 70 7.29 4.41 -8.20
C PHE A 70 6.19 3.98 -9.17
N LEU A 71 5.18 4.83 -9.41
CA LEU A 71 4.08 4.45 -10.30
C LEU A 71 4.54 4.28 -11.75
N THR A 72 5.35 5.21 -12.27
CA THR A 72 5.84 5.14 -13.66
C THR A 72 6.71 3.90 -13.86
N HIS A 73 7.65 3.66 -12.94
CA HIS A 73 8.50 2.48 -12.99
C HIS A 73 7.66 1.18 -12.93
N TYR A 74 6.70 1.11 -12.00
CA TYR A 74 5.80 -0.04 -11.87
C TYR A 74 5.01 -0.33 -13.16
N ILE A 75 4.36 0.69 -13.73
CA ILE A 75 3.59 0.55 -14.97
C ILE A 75 4.48 0.06 -16.13
N GLN A 76 5.72 0.56 -16.22
CA GLN A 76 6.66 0.16 -17.25
C GLN A 76 7.16 -1.28 -17.06
N SER A 77 7.58 -1.64 -15.85
CA SER A 77 8.12 -2.97 -15.52
C SER A 77 7.07 -4.07 -15.69
N MET A 78 5.82 -3.78 -15.34
CA MET A 78 4.70 -4.71 -15.49
C MET A 78 4.07 -4.72 -16.88
N GLY A 79 4.54 -3.86 -17.80
CA GLY A 79 3.94 -3.73 -19.13
C GLY A 79 2.46 -3.35 -19.10
N MET A 80 2.01 -2.64 -18.06
CA MET A 80 0.60 -2.33 -17.88
C MET A 80 0.10 -1.35 -18.96
N PRO A 81 -1.06 -1.61 -19.59
CA PRO A 81 -1.64 -0.66 -20.52
C PRO A 81 -2.13 0.59 -19.80
N LYS A 82 -1.94 1.75 -20.40
CA LYS A 82 -2.54 3.00 -19.93
C LYS A 82 -4.05 2.96 -20.13
N ASN A 83 -4.78 2.62 -19.10
CA ASN A 83 -6.24 2.65 -19.07
C ASN A 83 -6.78 3.89 -18.33
N THR A 84 -8.11 4.01 -18.22
CA THR A 84 -8.76 5.14 -17.56
C THR A 84 -8.43 5.23 -16.07
N TYR A 85 -8.23 4.10 -15.39
CA TYR A 85 -7.89 4.03 -13.96
C TYR A 85 -6.47 4.52 -13.70
N VAL A 86 -5.49 4.04 -14.45
CA VAL A 86 -4.09 4.49 -14.42
C VAL A 86 -4.00 5.99 -14.72
N ASN A 87 -4.63 6.45 -15.81
CA ASN A 87 -4.63 7.87 -16.19
C ASN A 87 -5.29 8.76 -15.12
N SER A 88 -6.35 8.26 -14.48
CA SER A 88 -7.02 8.95 -13.37
C SER A 88 -6.12 9.05 -12.12
N LEU A 89 -5.33 7.99 -11.82
CA LEU A 89 -4.36 8.02 -10.72
C LEU A 89 -3.28 9.08 -10.95
N TYR A 90 -2.67 9.13 -12.14
CA TYR A 90 -1.69 10.18 -12.47
C TYR A 90 -2.26 11.60 -12.27
N ARG A 91 -3.53 11.83 -12.67
CA ARG A 91 -4.19 13.14 -12.45
C ARG A 91 -4.39 13.45 -10.96
N ASN A 92 -4.84 12.46 -10.17
CA ASN A 92 -5.04 12.66 -8.74
C ASN A 92 -3.72 12.94 -8.01
N LEU A 93 -2.68 12.13 -8.24
CA LEU A 93 -1.39 12.28 -7.57
C LEU A 93 -0.73 13.63 -7.85
N LYS A 94 -0.93 14.23 -9.04
CA LYS A 94 -0.42 15.57 -9.35
C LYS A 94 -0.89 16.66 -8.40
N SER A 95 -2.04 16.48 -7.75
CA SER A 95 -2.63 17.44 -6.81
C SER A 95 -2.41 17.07 -5.35
N VAL A 96 -1.76 15.94 -5.07
CA VAL A 96 -1.46 15.49 -3.71
C VAL A 96 -0.12 16.04 -3.26
N SER A 97 -0.11 16.79 -2.16
CA SER A 97 1.10 17.30 -1.52
C SER A 97 0.84 17.56 -0.04
N GLY A 98 1.79 17.20 0.82
CA GLY A 98 1.78 17.54 2.24
C GLY A 98 0.59 17.00 3.03
N LEU A 99 0.03 15.85 2.64
CA LEU A 99 -0.98 15.19 3.48
C LEU A 99 -0.32 14.66 4.76
N PRO A 100 -1.05 14.64 5.89
CA PRO A 100 -0.53 14.05 7.14
C PRO A 100 -0.03 12.63 6.92
N VAL A 101 1.15 12.29 7.46
CA VAL A 101 1.65 10.91 7.44
C VAL A 101 0.74 10.00 8.27
N LEU A 102 0.62 8.76 7.82
CA LEU A 102 -0.06 7.69 8.54
C LEU A 102 0.90 7.13 9.59
N ASN A 103 0.49 7.14 10.85
CA ASN A 103 1.26 6.59 11.96
C ASN A 103 0.67 5.24 12.37
N PRO A 104 1.46 4.17 12.48
CA PRO A 104 0.99 2.89 12.98
C PRO A 104 0.36 3.00 14.37
N LYS A 105 -0.80 2.36 14.55
CA LYS A 105 -1.49 2.24 15.82
C LYS A 105 -1.81 0.79 16.11
N LYS A 106 -1.49 0.36 17.34
CA LYS A 106 -1.62 -1.04 17.76
C LYS A 106 -3.07 -1.53 17.70
N ASP A 107 -4.01 -0.70 18.14
CA ASP A 107 -5.44 -0.98 18.11
C ASP A 107 -5.97 -1.23 16.68
N LEU A 108 -5.61 -0.38 15.71
CA LEU A 108 -5.95 -0.58 14.30
C LEU A 108 -5.25 -1.83 13.75
N SER A 109 -3.98 -2.04 14.11
CA SER A 109 -3.21 -3.21 13.66
C SER A 109 -3.80 -4.52 14.19
N ASP A 110 -4.35 -4.52 15.42
CA ASP A 110 -4.99 -5.70 15.99
C ASP A 110 -6.30 -6.04 15.27
N ILE A 111 -7.10 -5.02 14.91
CA ILE A 111 -8.32 -5.21 14.12
C ILE A 111 -7.98 -5.74 12.72
N ALA A 112 -7.03 -5.10 12.03
CA ALA A 112 -6.57 -5.52 10.71
C ALA A 112 -6.05 -6.96 10.73
N ASN A 113 -5.22 -7.31 11.73
CA ASN A 113 -4.67 -8.65 11.90
C ASN A 113 -5.76 -9.70 12.17
N GLY A 114 -6.74 -9.38 13.01
CA GLY A 114 -7.87 -10.24 13.29
C GLY A 114 -8.68 -10.55 12.05
N HIS A 115 -8.95 -9.51 11.22
CA HIS A 115 -9.68 -9.68 9.96
C HIS A 115 -8.86 -10.43 8.92
N ALA A 116 -7.61 -10.05 8.66
CA ALA A 116 -6.72 -10.70 7.69
C ALA A 116 -6.52 -12.18 8.02
N SER A 117 -6.28 -12.52 9.29
CA SER A 117 -6.09 -13.91 9.74
C SER A 117 -7.36 -14.75 9.61
N LYS A 118 -8.53 -14.18 9.93
CA LYS A 118 -9.82 -14.88 9.82
C LYS A 118 -10.22 -15.09 8.37
N SER A 119 -10.14 -14.03 7.54
CA SER A 119 -10.45 -14.12 6.10
C SER A 119 -9.49 -15.07 5.40
N GLY A 120 -8.19 -15.01 5.70
CA GLY A 120 -7.20 -15.91 5.15
C GLY A 120 -7.53 -17.40 5.39
N LYS A 121 -7.87 -17.76 6.62
CA LYS A 121 -8.26 -19.13 6.98
C LYS A 121 -9.55 -19.59 6.32
N THR A 122 -10.55 -18.70 6.21
CA THR A 122 -11.88 -19.04 5.70
C THR A 122 -12.03 -18.88 4.19
N GLY A 123 -11.11 -18.16 3.51
CA GLY A 123 -11.21 -17.79 2.11
C GLY A 123 -12.20 -16.65 1.86
N HIS A 124 -12.56 -15.90 2.91
CA HIS A 124 -13.48 -14.79 2.76
C HIS A 124 -12.79 -13.60 2.09
N VAL A 125 -13.50 -12.93 1.18
CA VAL A 125 -13.07 -11.69 0.49
C VAL A 125 -14.00 -10.55 0.88
N GLY A 126 -13.44 -9.36 1.10
CA GLY A 126 -14.19 -8.14 1.41
C GLY A 126 -14.23 -7.80 2.91
N HIS A 127 -15.15 -6.91 3.27
CA HIS A 127 -15.19 -6.17 4.53
C HIS A 127 -16.12 -6.79 5.58
N LYS A 128 -16.08 -8.12 5.75
CA LYS A 128 -17.00 -8.82 6.67
C LYS A 128 -16.93 -8.24 8.09
N ASP A 129 -18.10 -7.96 8.62
CA ASP A 129 -18.27 -7.45 10.01
C ASP A 129 -17.47 -6.15 10.29
N MET A 130 -17.10 -5.34 9.28
CA MET A 130 -16.27 -4.15 9.42
C MET A 130 -16.83 -3.21 10.48
N GLN A 131 -18.12 -2.85 10.40
CA GLN A 131 -18.75 -1.98 11.39
C GLN A 131 -18.57 -2.52 12.81
N LYS A 132 -18.88 -3.79 13.05
CA LYS A 132 -18.74 -4.43 14.37
C LYS A 132 -17.29 -4.44 14.85
N ARG A 133 -16.32 -4.57 13.95
CA ARG A 133 -14.89 -4.52 14.30
C ARG A 133 -14.45 -3.11 14.67
N PHE A 134 -15.05 -2.09 14.07
CA PHE A 134 -14.75 -0.67 14.29
C PHE A 134 -15.50 -0.07 15.49
N ASP A 135 -16.68 -0.59 15.86
CA ASP A 135 -17.54 -0.05 16.93
C ASP A 135 -16.78 0.27 18.23
N PRO A 136 -15.79 -0.53 18.71
CA PRO A 136 -15.08 -0.19 19.94
C PRO A 136 -14.21 1.07 19.86
N LEU A 137 -13.81 1.47 18.65
CA LEU A 137 -12.87 2.57 18.41
C LEU A 137 -13.53 3.78 17.75
N LEU A 138 -14.53 3.55 16.89
CA LEU A 138 -15.23 4.62 16.17
C LEU A 138 -16.07 5.46 17.13
N GLY A 139 -15.84 6.78 17.09
CA GLY A 139 -16.49 7.73 17.99
C GLY A 139 -15.83 7.88 19.36
N SER A 140 -15.05 6.90 19.81
CA SER A 140 -14.33 6.93 21.09
C SER A 140 -12.83 7.27 20.93
N VAL A 141 -12.17 6.66 19.96
CA VAL A 141 -10.74 6.84 19.68
C VAL A 141 -10.53 7.57 18.35
N TYR A 142 -11.31 7.22 17.33
CA TYR A 142 -11.24 7.79 15.99
C TYR A 142 -12.59 8.37 15.58
N ASN A 143 -12.60 9.56 14.98
CA ASN A 143 -13.81 10.19 14.46
C ASN A 143 -14.23 9.59 13.10
N HIS A 144 -13.23 9.11 12.35
CA HIS A 144 -13.41 8.49 11.04
C HIS A 144 -12.55 7.26 10.95
N MET A 145 -13.09 6.20 10.38
CA MET A 145 -12.35 4.95 10.09
C MET A 145 -12.72 4.45 8.69
N ALA A 146 -11.80 3.73 8.06
CA ALA A 146 -12.01 3.05 6.78
C ALA A 146 -11.12 1.82 6.69
N GLU A 147 -11.45 0.91 5.79
CA GLU A 147 -10.69 -0.32 5.53
C GLU A 147 -10.43 -0.48 4.04
N ASN A 148 -9.21 -0.88 3.70
CA ASN A 148 -8.85 -1.42 2.40
C ASN A 148 -8.48 -2.90 2.55
N CYS A 149 -8.90 -3.71 1.58
CA CYS A 149 -8.50 -5.12 1.48
C CYS A 149 -7.86 -5.36 0.10
N SER A 150 -6.69 -6.02 0.09
CA SER A 150 -5.97 -6.46 -1.11
C SER A 150 -5.73 -7.95 -1.06
N TYR A 151 -5.73 -8.63 -2.22
CA TYR A 151 -5.60 -10.08 -2.31
C TYR A 151 -4.65 -10.46 -3.45
N GLY A 152 -3.84 -11.51 -3.21
CA GLY A 152 -3.00 -12.11 -4.24
C GLY A 152 -1.65 -11.45 -4.48
N TYR A 153 -1.29 -10.44 -3.70
CA TYR A 153 0.00 -9.75 -3.80
C TYR A 153 0.85 -10.03 -2.55
N GLU A 154 2.14 -10.26 -2.75
CA GLU A 154 3.11 -10.52 -1.70
C GLU A 154 3.95 -9.28 -1.39
N GLU A 155 4.29 -8.49 -2.42
CA GLU A 155 5.17 -7.33 -2.31
C GLU A 155 4.39 -6.05 -1.96
N ALA A 156 5.01 -5.21 -1.14
CA ALA A 156 4.40 -3.96 -0.67
C ALA A 156 4.04 -3.01 -1.81
N LEU A 157 4.91 -2.89 -2.81
CA LEU A 157 4.68 -2.01 -3.96
C LEU A 157 3.46 -2.47 -4.78
N ASP A 158 3.31 -3.78 -5.02
CA ASP A 158 2.14 -4.34 -5.71
C ASP A 158 0.84 -4.02 -4.97
N ILE A 159 0.84 -4.22 -3.65
CA ILE A 159 -0.31 -3.94 -2.78
C ILE A 159 -0.71 -2.47 -2.87
N VAL A 160 0.24 -1.55 -2.66
CA VAL A 160 -0.04 -0.12 -2.62
C VAL A 160 -0.45 0.42 -3.99
N ILE A 161 0.26 0.04 -5.06
CA ILE A 161 -0.07 0.49 -6.42
C ILE A 161 -1.42 -0.06 -6.87
N SER A 162 -1.73 -1.33 -6.60
CA SER A 162 -3.04 -1.90 -6.97
C SER A 162 -4.20 -1.16 -6.29
N LEU A 163 -4.08 -0.85 -5.00
CA LEU A 163 -5.08 -0.09 -4.24
C LEU A 163 -5.19 1.37 -4.71
N LEU A 164 -4.08 1.98 -5.15
CA LEU A 164 -4.08 3.34 -5.72
C LEU A 164 -4.67 3.37 -7.13
N ILE A 165 -4.35 2.41 -8.00
CA ILE A 165 -4.97 2.29 -9.33
C ILE A 165 -6.45 2.05 -9.19
N ASP A 166 -6.84 1.15 -8.30
CA ASP A 166 -8.23 0.81 -7.97
C ASP A 166 -9.01 0.33 -9.21
N ASP A 167 -8.35 -0.53 -10.04
CA ASP A 167 -8.89 -0.97 -11.32
C ASP A 167 -10.19 -1.76 -11.12
N GLY A 168 -11.20 -1.44 -11.93
CA GLY A 168 -12.54 -2.03 -11.83
C GLY A 168 -13.42 -1.43 -10.71
N VAL A 169 -12.87 -0.65 -9.77
CA VAL A 169 -13.64 -0.02 -8.67
C VAL A 169 -14.04 1.40 -9.04
N LYS A 170 -15.23 1.58 -9.57
CA LYS A 170 -15.74 2.89 -10.06
C LYS A 170 -15.72 4.00 -9.01
N SER A 171 -15.86 3.66 -7.74
CA SER A 171 -15.85 4.62 -6.62
C SER A 171 -14.46 5.15 -6.29
N PHE A 172 -13.39 4.46 -6.71
CA PHE A 172 -12.01 4.68 -6.26
C PHE A 172 -11.88 4.67 -4.74
N GLY A 173 -12.56 3.74 -4.08
CA GLY A 173 -12.68 3.69 -2.62
C GLY A 173 -11.34 3.49 -1.92
N HIS A 174 -10.53 2.54 -2.41
CA HIS A 174 -9.23 2.24 -1.81
C HIS A 174 -8.26 3.43 -1.97
N ARG A 175 -8.17 4.01 -3.17
CA ARG A 175 -7.38 5.21 -3.43
C ARG A 175 -7.81 6.38 -2.53
N LYS A 176 -9.13 6.62 -2.43
CA LYS A 176 -9.66 7.69 -1.58
C LYS A 176 -9.28 7.52 -0.13
N ASN A 177 -9.27 6.29 0.39
CA ASN A 177 -8.85 6.01 1.74
C ASN A 177 -7.35 6.32 1.93
N ILE A 178 -6.47 5.85 1.02
CA ILE A 178 -5.02 6.11 1.11
C ILE A 178 -4.72 7.61 1.06
N LEU A 179 -5.41 8.39 0.20
CA LEU A 179 -5.14 9.80 -0.03
C LEU A 179 -6.06 10.74 0.78
N ASN A 180 -6.78 10.25 1.79
CA ASN A 180 -7.66 11.06 2.61
C ASN A 180 -6.87 11.87 3.64
N LYS A 181 -7.04 13.20 3.62
CA LYS A 181 -6.40 14.11 4.58
C LYS A 181 -6.88 13.97 6.03
N SER A 182 -8.05 13.37 6.22
CA SER A 182 -8.61 13.16 7.57
C SER A 182 -8.01 11.95 8.30
N TYR A 183 -7.23 11.11 7.61
CA TYR A 183 -6.54 9.98 8.24
C TYR A 183 -5.09 10.31 8.56
N ASN A 184 -4.67 9.99 9.79
CA ASN A 184 -3.32 10.15 10.31
C ASN A 184 -2.84 8.94 11.11
N SER A 185 -3.64 7.89 11.14
CA SER A 185 -3.37 6.65 11.86
C SER A 185 -3.67 5.45 10.96
N VAL A 186 -2.88 4.37 11.10
CA VAL A 186 -3.01 3.17 10.28
C VAL A 186 -2.71 1.90 11.08
N GLY A 187 -3.42 0.83 10.74
CA GLY A 187 -3.09 -0.55 11.08
C GLY A 187 -2.96 -1.38 9.83
N VAL A 188 -1.88 -2.15 9.69
CA VAL A 188 -1.63 -3.00 8.52
C VAL A 188 -1.45 -4.44 8.98
N ALA A 189 -2.01 -5.38 8.22
CA ALA A 189 -1.77 -6.81 8.40
C ALA A 189 -1.76 -7.52 7.06
N ASN A 190 -0.63 -8.14 6.71
CA ASN A 190 -0.48 -9.01 5.55
C ASN A 190 -0.37 -10.46 6.02
N ARG A 191 -1.32 -11.33 5.62
CA ARG A 191 -1.46 -12.70 6.13
C ARG A 191 -1.75 -13.68 5.00
N PRO A 192 -1.36 -14.97 5.17
CA PRO A 192 -1.70 -16.00 4.21
C PRO A 192 -3.21 -16.10 3.97
N HIS A 193 -3.62 -16.34 2.71
CA HIS A 193 -5.00 -16.54 2.30
C HIS A 193 -5.13 -17.81 1.48
N LYS A 194 -6.04 -18.71 1.87
CA LYS A 194 -6.14 -20.06 1.30
C LYS A 194 -6.40 -20.09 -0.21
N ASP A 195 -7.11 -19.09 -0.74
CA ASP A 195 -7.52 -19.04 -2.15
C ASP A 195 -6.68 -18.06 -2.99
N TYR A 196 -6.00 -17.10 -2.35
CA TYR A 196 -5.24 -16.02 -3.02
C TYR A 196 -3.74 -16.01 -2.66
N GLY A 197 -3.24 -16.95 -1.85
CA GLY A 197 -1.86 -16.93 -1.35
C GLY A 197 -1.68 -15.93 -0.20
N GLN A 198 -1.93 -14.65 -0.45
CA GLN A 198 -1.84 -13.56 0.55
C GLN A 198 -3.10 -12.69 0.55
N ASN A 199 -3.36 -12.05 1.70
CA ASN A 199 -4.29 -10.93 1.80
C ASN A 199 -3.73 -9.86 2.73
N CYS A 200 -3.91 -8.60 2.34
CA CYS A 200 -3.53 -7.45 3.14
C CYS A 200 -4.77 -6.67 3.54
N VAL A 201 -4.91 -6.40 4.84
CA VAL A 201 -5.95 -5.52 5.40
C VAL A 201 -5.27 -4.28 5.94
N ILE A 202 -5.79 -3.11 5.58
CA ILE A 202 -5.31 -1.80 6.01
C ILE A 202 -6.46 -1.03 6.62
N ASP A 203 -6.42 -0.81 7.93
CA ASP A 203 -7.40 -0.02 8.67
C ASP A 203 -6.88 1.39 8.91
N PHE A 204 -7.66 2.39 8.52
CA PHE A 204 -7.35 3.81 8.69
C PHE A 204 -8.14 4.40 9.83
N GLY A 205 -7.51 5.31 10.58
CA GLY A 205 -8.15 6.09 11.61
C GLY A 205 -7.79 7.58 11.50
N GLY A 206 -8.79 8.44 11.73
CA GLY A 206 -8.62 9.88 11.80
C GLY A 206 -9.09 10.43 13.14
N LYS A 207 -8.21 11.18 13.84
CA LYS A 207 -8.57 11.99 14.99
C LYS A 207 -8.70 13.45 14.55
N SER A 208 -9.78 14.12 14.94
CA SER A 208 -9.83 15.58 14.88
C SER A 208 -8.91 16.11 15.98
N TYR A 209 -8.06 17.07 15.63
CA TYR A 209 -7.28 17.85 16.59
C TYR A 209 -8.14 18.99 17.11
#